data_6292918c6d0c9d1db49e43c3bdfd033d
#
_entry.id   6292918c6d0c9d1db49e43c3bdfd033d
#
_cell.length_a   1.000
_cell.length_b   1.000
_cell.length_c   1.000
_cell.angle_alpha   90.00
_cell.angle_beta   90.00
_cell.angle_gamma   90.00
#
_symmetry.space_group_name_H-M   'P 1'
#
loop_
_entity.id
_entity.type
_entity.pdbx_description
1 polymer ?
#
loop_
_entity_poly.entity_id
_entity_poly.type
_entity_poly.pdbx_seq_one_letter_code
_entity_poly.pdbx_strand_id
1 'polypeptide(L)'
;MTPEVVGAGQVRVAIRAAGVNFRDVLVGLGVYPGGGSVGVEGAGVVVEVGVGVEHVAVGDRVLGLWSGGFGSSTVVDGRLVVRVPDGWSMEQAAGVPVVWLTAWLGLVELAGLRAGQRVLVHAAAGGVGMAAVQLARWLGAEVWATASESKWDLVDVPRERLASSRSTVFGDVFPGGFDVVLNSLAGEFVDASVGLLRPGGVLLEMGKTDIRGPGDFPGVRYVPFDMIEAGPERLGGMLRRLMELFGDGVLTPVPVTGAPVQRVREVLRDLGAGRTTGKQVLTMPACLDPDGTVLITGGTGGLGVVVAEHLVRRHGVRKLVLASRSGVTDRLAGLDAEVRVVACDVTDRAALADLVGGIDGLTGVVHAAGVIDDGIIETLTPQRLDAVVAPKLQAALWLDELTRDRDLALFVLFSSVAGVIGNPGQGNYAAANAGLDALATIRHRAGLPATSIAWGLWEHTTGMTAHLQHRDRA
;
A
#
# COMPACT_ATOMS: atom_id res chain seq x y z
N MET A 1 17.53 1.50 11.76
CA MET A 1 17.69 0.04 11.58
C MET A 1 18.70 -0.16 10.46
N THR A 2 19.69 -1.04 10.66
CA THR A 2 20.61 -1.44 9.58
C THR A 2 19.78 -2.18 8.52
N PRO A 3 19.92 -1.87 7.22
CA PRO A 3 19.19 -2.62 6.18
C PRO A 3 19.55 -4.10 6.27
N GLU A 4 18.55 -4.98 6.20
CA GLU A 4 18.78 -6.41 6.11
C GLU A 4 19.59 -6.71 4.84
N VAL A 5 20.63 -7.53 4.94
CA VAL A 5 21.51 -7.86 3.79
C VAL A 5 20.81 -8.91 2.94
N VAL A 6 20.82 -8.74 1.60
CA VAL A 6 20.28 -9.74 0.67
C VAL A 6 21.26 -10.90 0.57
N GLY A 7 20.81 -12.09 0.96
CA GLY A 7 21.57 -13.34 0.90
C GLY A 7 21.42 -14.05 -0.46
N ALA A 8 22.14 -15.18 -0.60
CA ALA A 8 22.01 -16.07 -1.75
C ALA A 8 20.55 -16.59 -1.84
N GLY A 9 20.00 -16.63 -3.06
CA GLY A 9 18.62 -17.07 -3.30
C GLY A 9 17.54 -16.07 -2.91
N GLN A 10 17.90 -14.86 -2.44
CA GLN A 10 16.96 -13.83 -1.99
C GLN A 10 16.93 -12.64 -2.95
N VAL A 11 15.86 -11.87 -2.87
CA VAL A 11 15.70 -10.57 -3.55
C VAL A 11 15.20 -9.53 -2.58
N ARG A 12 15.57 -8.27 -2.79
CA ARG A 12 14.94 -7.12 -2.13
C ARG A 12 13.89 -6.54 -3.04
N VAL A 13 12.68 -6.38 -2.52
CA VAL A 13 11.55 -5.78 -3.23
C VAL A 13 11.17 -4.46 -2.56
N ALA A 14 11.16 -3.38 -3.33
CA ALA A 14 10.53 -2.13 -2.95
C ALA A 14 9.02 -2.27 -3.13
N ILE A 15 8.28 -2.31 -2.02
CA ILE A 15 6.85 -2.61 -2.01
C ILE A 15 6.06 -1.41 -2.56
N ARG A 16 5.12 -1.66 -3.46
CA ARG A 16 4.19 -0.66 -4.03
C ARG A 16 2.76 -0.90 -3.57
N ALA A 17 2.40 -2.17 -3.39
CA ALA A 17 1.09 -2.55 -2.90
C ALA A 17 1.19 -3.81 -2.03
N ALA A 18 0.37 -3.92 -0.99
CA ALA A 18 0.32 -5.07 -0.09
C ALA A 18 -1.11 -5.57 0.07
N GLY A 19 -1.33 -6.86 -0.12
CA GLY A 19 -2.61 -7.50 0.15
C GLY A 19 -2.89 -7.59 1.65
N VAL A 20 -4.14 -7.28 2.03
CA VAL A 20 -4.60 -7.40 3.42
C VAL A 20 -5.42 -8.68 3.58
N ASN A 21 -5.15 -9.40 4.64
CA ASN A 21 -5.76 -10.70 4.95
C ASN A 21 -6.40 -10.69 6.34
N PHE A 22 -7.37 -11.58 6.56
CA PHE A 22 -7.98 -11.73 7.88
C PHE A 22 -6.94 -12.13 8.95
N ARG A 23 -5.87 -12.82 8.54
CA ARG A 23 -4.69 -13.07 9.37
C ARG A 23 -4.10 -11.78 9.96
N ASP A 24 -4.01 -10.72 9.17
CA ASP A 24 -3.47 -9.44 9.64
C ASP A 24 -4.35 -8.80 10.73
N VAL A 25 -5.68 -9.02 10.65
CA VAL A 25 -6.61 -8.63 11.73
C VAL A 25 -6.30 -9.40 13.00
N LEU A 26 -6.14 -10.72 12.92
CA LEU A 26 -5.86 -11.58 14.08
C LEU A 26 -4.49 -11.28 14.69
N VAL A 27 -3.46 -11.04 13.86
CA VAL A 27 -2.12 -10.60 14.31
C VAL A 27 -2.20 -9.25 15.01
N GLY A 28 -2.91 -8.28 14.41
CA GLY A 28 -3.10 -6.95 14.99
C GLY A 28 -3.84 -6.95 16.34
N LEU A 29 -4.70 -7.95 16.57
CA LEU A 29 -5.40 -8.18 17.83
C LEU A 29 -4.60 -9.04 18.82
N GLY A 30 -3.45 -9.60 18.41
CA GLY A 30 -2.62 -10.48 19.24
C GLY A 30 -3.22 -11.88 19.47
N VAL A 31 -4.19 -12.31 18.65
CA VAL A 31 -4.90 -13.61 18.80
C VAL A 31 -4.55 -14.63 17.71
N TYR A 32 -3.66 -14.30 16.78
CA TYR A 32 -3.21 -15.27 15.79
C TYR A 32 -2.28 -16.31 16.43
N PRO A 33 -2.53 -17.62 16.24
CA PRO A 33 -1.70 -18.68 16.79
C PRO A 33 -0.23 -18.55 16.34
N GLY A 34 0.72 -18.56 17.29
CA GLY A 34 2.15 -18.41 17.00
C GLY A 34 2.62 -16.97 16.70
N GLY A 35 1.73 -15.99 16.72
CA GLY A 35 2.07 -14.59 16.42
C GLY A 35 2.43 -14.36 14.94
N GLY A 36 3.25 -13.37 14.67
CA GLY A 36 3.77 -13.09 13.31
C GLY A 36 3.76 -11.61 12.94
N SER A 37 4.28 -11.31 11.76
CA SER A 37 4.23 -9.97 11.15
C SER A 37 2.98 -9.81 10.29
N VAL A 38 2.50 -8.58 10.14
CA VAL A 38 1.46 -8.20 9.20
C VAL A 38 2.01 -8.04 7.78
N GLY A 39 1.14 -8.19 6.78
CA GLY A 39 1.51 -8.03 5.37
C GLY A 39 2.34 -9.21 4.86
N VAL A 40 1.67 -10.29 4.49
CA VAL A 40 2.32 -11.54 4.04
C VAL A 40 2.38 -11.68 2.52
N GLU A 41 1.85 -10.69 1.78
CA GLU A 41 1.85 -10.67 0.32
C GLU A 41 1.87 -9.25 -0.22
N GLY A 42 2.22 -9.12 -1.48
CA GLY A 42 2.12 -7.85 -2.17
C GLY A 42 2.71 -7.87 -3.58
N ALA A 43 2.93 -6.66 -4.10
CA ALA A 43 3.59 -6.40 -5.35
C ALA A 43 4.54 -5.20 -5.21
N GLY A 44 5.60 -5.20 -6.00
CA GLY A 44 6.61 -4.15 -5.95
C GLY A 44 7.63 -4.28 -7.07
N VAL A 45 8.74 -3.59 -6.91
CA VAL A 45 9.85 -3.58 -7.86
C VAL A 45 11.09 -4.18 -7.21
N VAL A 46 11.76 -5.07 -7.91
CA VAL A 46 13.03 -5.65 -7.46
C VAL A 46 14.11 -4.57 -7.49
N VAL A 47 14.77 -4.33 -6.35
CA VAL A 47 15.84 -3.33 -6.23
C VAL A 47 17.20 -3.94 -5.93
N GLU A 48 17.25 -5.22 -5.54
CA GLU A 48 18.51 -5.94 -5.31
C GLU A 48 18.26 -7.44 -5.52
N VAL A 49 19.23 -8.15 -6.12
CA VAL A 49 19.13 -9.58 -6.42
C VAL A 49 20.34 -10.30 -5.83
N GLY A 50 20.10 -11.32 -5.02
CA GLY A 50 21.12 -12.18 -4.45
C GLY A 50 21.62 -13.24 -5.42
N VAL A 51 22.78 -13.80 -5.11
CA VAL A 51 23.40 -14.85 -5.92
C VAL A 51 22.47 -16.05 -6.07
N GLY A 52 22.35 -16.59 -7.31
CA GLY A 52 21.54 -17.77 -7.61
C GLY A 52 20.07 -17.49 -7.94
N VAL A 53 19.65 -16.24 -7.99
CA VAL A 53 18.32 -15.86 -8.50
C VAL A 53 18.47 -15.41 -9.96
N GLU A 54 17.84 -16.12 -10.90
CA GLU A 54 18.00 -15.89 -12.35
C GLU A 54 16.69 -15.50 -13.06
N HIS A 55 15.54 -15.74 -12.42
CA HIS A 55 14.21 -15.56 -13.04
C HIS A 55 13.65 -14.15 -12.93
N VAL A 56 14.27 -13.29 -12.09
CA VAL A 56 13.94 -11.86 -11.96
C VAL A 56 15.22 -11.03 -11.91
N ALA A 57 15.13 -9.77 -12.33
CA ALA A 57 16.23 -8.81 -12.34
C ALA A 57 15.84 -7.51 -11.64
N VAL A 58 16.83 -6.67 -11.31
CA VAL A 58 16.60 -5.32 -10.80
C VAL A 58 15.76 -4.53 -11.80
N GLY A 59 14.72 -3.86 -11.33
CA GLY A 59 13.73 -3.14 -12.13
C GLY A 59 12.49 -3.96 -12.50
N ASP A 60 12.51 -5.28 -12.35
CA ASP A 60 11.33 -6.11 -12.63
C ASP A 60 10.19 -5.82 -11.65
N ARG A 61 8.98 -5.72 -12.18
CA ARG A 61 7.75 -5.70 -11.40
C ARG A 61 7.39 -7.12 -10.97
N VAL A 62 7.25 -7.33 -9.67
CA VAL A 62 6.99 -8.67 -9.10
C VAL A 62 5.82 -8.66 -8.14
N LEU A 63 5.17 -9.81 -8.01
CA LEU A 63 4.22 -10.12 -6.95
C LEU A 63 4.69 -11.37 -6.19
N GLY A 64 4.29 -11.52 -4.95
CA GLY A 64 4.73 -12.68 -4.17
C GLY A 64 4.31 -12.68 -2.71
N LEU A 65 4.92 -13.62 -1.99
CA LEU A 65 4.75 -13.82 -0.56
C LEU A 65 6.01 -13.41 0.19
N TRP A 66 5.82 -12.70 1.31
CA TRP A 66 6.90 -12.21 2.18
C TRP A 66 6.42 -11.89 3.59
N SER A 67 7.26 -11.31 4.42
CA SER A 67 6.91 -10.83 5.76
C SER A 67 7.10 -9.33 5.85
N GLY A 68 6.27 -8.66 6.68
CA GLY A 68 6.40 -7.22 6.91
C GLY A 68 5.98 -6.35 5.72
N GLY A 69 5.08 -6.83 4.87
CA GLY A 69 4.66 -6.17 3.63
C GLY A 69 3.95 -4.83 3.78
N PHE A 70 3.63 -4.39 4.99
CA PHE A 70 3.12 -3.04 5.23
C PHE A 70 4.24 -1.99 5.42
N GLY A 71 5.46 -2.35 5.07
CA GLY A 71 6.63 -1.47 5.02
C GLY A 71 6.98 -1.02 3.61
N SER A 72 8.08 -0.26 3.47
CA SER A 72 8.54 0.27 2.18
C SER A 72 9.33 -0.77 1.35
N SER A 73 9.96 -1.75 1.99
CA SER A 73 10.72 -2.80 1.33
C SER A 73 10.82 -4.06 2.19
N THR A 74 11.09 -5.18 1.55
CA THR A 74 11.32 -6.47 2.22
C THR A 74 12.41 -7.25 1.50
N VAL A 75 13.10 -8.15 2.23
CA VAL A 75 13.96 -9.19 1.66
C VAL A 75 13.20 -10.51 1.69
N VAL A 76 13.16 -11.20 0.58
CA VAL A 76 12.33 -12.40 0.40
C VAL A 76 13.07 -13.50 -0.36
N ASP A 77 12.71 -14.75 -0.11
CA ASP A 77 13.15 -15.89 -0.90
C ASP A 77 12.70 -15.73 -2.35
N GLY A 78 13.65 -15.74 -3.29
CA GLY A 78 13.36 -15.55 -4.72
C GLY A 78 12.34 -16.53 -5.28
N ARG A 79 12.21 -17.74 -4.71
CA ARG A 79 11.20 -18.74 -5.15
C ARG A 79 9.77 -18.28 -4.91
N LEU A 80 9.54 -17.35 -3.98
CA LEU A 80 8.22 -16.84 -3.60
C LEU A 80 7.79 -15.60 -4.40
N VAL A 81 8.56 -15.17 -5.39
CA VAL A 81 8.22 -14.04 -6.25
C VAL A 81 8.14 -14.46 -7.72
N VAL A 82 7.23 -13.85 -8.44
CA VAL A 82 7.04 -14.01 -9.88
C VAL A 82 6.82 -12.64 -10.52
N ARG A 83 7.12 -12.50 -11.82
CA ARG A 83 6.87 -11.25 -12.55
C ARG A 83 5.39 -10.94 -12.63
N VAL A 84 5.06 -9.66 -12.48
CA VAL A 84 3.70 -9.17 -12.70
C VAL A 84 3.38 -9.24 -14.19
N PRO A 85 2.24 -9.80 -14.60
CA PRO A 85 1.81 -9.79 -16.00
C PRO A 85 1.69 -8.36 -16.55
N ASP A 86 1.96 -8.21 -17.85
CA ASP A 86 1.79 -6.92 -18.54
C ASP A 86 0.35 -6.42 -18.44
N GLY A 87 0.20 -5.11 -18.28
CA GLY A 87 -1.10 -4.47 -18.16
C GLY A 87 -1.74 -4.53 -16.76
N TRP A 88 -1.19 -5.30 -15.81
CA TRP A 88 -1.72 -5.33 -14.46
C TRP A 88 -1.23 -4.14 -13.63
N SER A 89 -2.10 -3.59 -12.77
CA SER A 89 -1.68 -2.65 -11.75
C SER A 89 -0.96 -3.37 -10.59
N MET A 90 -0.23 -2.62 -9.76
CA MET A 90 0.40 -3.17 -8.56
C MET A 90 -0.66 -3.65 -7.54
N GLU A 91 -1.81 -2.96 -7.48
CA GLU A 91 -2.91 -3.35 -6.61
C GLU A 91 -3.53 -4.69 -7.04
N GLN A 92 -3.78 -4.87 -8.35
CA GLN A 92 -4.26 -6.15 -8.87
C GLN A 92 -3.27 -7.27 -8.56
N ALA A 93 -1.98 -7.04 -8.81
CA ALA A 93 -0.92 -7.99 -8.54
C ALA A 93 -0.81 -8.34 -7.05
N ALA A 94 -0.87 -7.35 -6.15
CA ALA A 94 -0.82 -7.56 -4.70
C ALA A 94 -2.03 -8.32 -4.15
N GLY A 95 -3.15 -8.33 -4.89
CA GLY A 95 -4.36 -9.04 -4.51
C GLY A 95 -4.37 -10.53 -4.83
N VAL A 96 -3.31 -11.07 -5.44
CA VAL A 96 -3.31 -12.43 -6.00
C VAL A 96 -2.74 -13.49 -5.04
N PRO A 97 -1.55 -13.36 -4.44
CA PRO A 97 -0.83 -14.51 -3.89
C PRO A 97 -1.64 -15.32 -2.87
N VAL A 98 -2.03 -14.72 -1.76
CA VAL A 98 -2.67 -15.45 -0.65
C VAL A 98 -4.01 -16.05 -1.04
N VAL A 99 -4.87 -15.27 -1.70
CA VAL A 99 -6.24 -15.74 -1.99
C VAL A 99 -6.24 -16.91 -2.99
N TRP A 100 -5.39 -16.83 -4.01
CA TRP A 100 -5.30 -17.86 -5.03
C TRP A 100 -4.53 -19.09 -4.56
N LEU A 101 -3.43 -18.91 -3.83
CA LEU A 101 -2.67 -20.02 -3.26
C LEU A 101 -3.48 -20.78 -2.21
N THR A 102 -4.27 -20.08 -1.37
CA THR A 102 -5.17 -20.73 -0.42
C THR A 102 -6.22 -21.55 -1.12
N ALA A 103 -6.89 -20.98 -2.13
CA ALA A 103 -7.91 -21.70 -2.90
C ALA A 103 -7.31 -22.89 -3.67
N TRP A 104 -6.14 -22.72 -4.30
CA TRP A 104 -5.43 -23.79 -5.01
C TRP A 104 -5.04 -24.92 -4.08
N LEU A 105 -4.33 -24.61 -3.00
CA LEU A 105 -3.90 -25.61 -2.03
C LEU A 105 -5.10 -26.43 -1.50
N GLY A 106 -6.17 -25.73 -1.12
CA GLY A 106 -7.38 -26.40 -0.62
C GLY A 106 -8.05 -27.28 -1.67
N LEU A 107 -8.46 -26.70 -2.78
CA LEU A 107 -9.32 -27.37 -3.75
C LEU A 107 -8.56 -28.36 -4.64
N VAL A 108 -7.38 -27.95 -5.14
CA VAL A 108 -6.62 -28.78 -6.11
C VAL A 108 -5.80 -29.84 -5.39
N GLU A 109 -5.03 -29.46 -4.38
CA GLU A 109 -4.05 -30.37 -3.80
C GLU A 109 -4.57 -31.16 -2.60
N LEU A 110 -5.29 -30.52 -1.66
CA LEU A 110 -5.78 -31.20 -0.47
C LEU A 110 -7.08 -31.96 -0.69
N ALA A 111 -8.05 -31.35 -1.36
CA ALA A 111 -9.31 -32.02 -1.68
C ALA A 111 -9.23 -32.90 -2.93
N GLY A 112 -8.39 -32.52 -3.91
CA GLY A 112 -8.33 -33.17 -5.21
C GLY A 112 -9.66 -33.07 -5.97
N LEU A 113 -10.27 -31.88 -5.96
CA LEU A 113 -11.57 -31.60 -6.58
C LEU A 113 -11.54 -31.89 -8.09
N ARG A 114 -12.58 -32.56 -8.60
CA ARG A 114 -12.67 -33.03 -9.98
C ARG A 114 -13.97 -32.59 -10.64
N ALA A 115 -14.00 -32.68 -11.96
CA ALA A 115 -15.20 -32.41 -12.75
C ALA A 115 -16.40 -33.30 -12.29
N GLY A 116 -17.57 -32.68 -12.24
CA GLY A 116 -18.82 -33.31 -11.81
C GLY A 116 -19.00 -33.46 -10.30
N GLN A 117 -18.00 -33.16 -9.48
CA GLN A 117 -18.15 -33.12 -8.03
C GLN A 117 -18.84 -31.82 -7.59
N ARG A 118 -19.47 -31.82 -6.41
CA ARG A 118 -20.13 -30.68 -5.79
C ARG A 118 -19.25 -30.08 -4.73
N VAL A 119 -19.06 -28.77 -4.82
CA VAL A 119 -18.31 -27.99 -3.83
C VAL A 119 -19.15 -26.85 -3.25
N LEU A 120 -19.14 -26.71 -1.93
CA LEU A 120 -19.70 -25.57 -1.21
C LEU A 120 -18.58 -24.63 -0.80
N VAL A 121 -18.67 -23.35 -1.22
CA VAL A 121 -17.71 -22.29 -0.89
C VAL A 121 -18.37 -21.29 0.07
N HIS A 122 -17.90 -21.22 1.30
CA HIS A 122 -18.35 -20.22 2.25
C HIS A 122 -17.68 -18.86 2.04
N ALA A 123 -18.37 -17.79 2.45
CA ALA A 123 -17.91 -16.40 2.28
C ALA A 123 -17.46 -16.08 0.84
N ALA A 124 -18.22 -16.55 -0.15
CA ALA A 124 -17.86 -16.52 -1.57
C ALA A 124 -17.65 -15.10 -2.16
N ALA A 125 -18.14 -14.05 -1.52
CA ALA A 125 -17.89 -12.65 -1.92
C ALA A 125 -16.55 -12.08 -1.39
N GLY A 126 -15.78 -12.84 -0.62
CA GLY A 126 -14.44 -12.50 -0.18
C GLY A 126 -13.36 -12.94 -1.17
N GLY A 127 -12.13 -12.47 -1.01
CA GLY A 127 -11.05 -12.75 -1.95
C GLY A 127 -10.81 -14.24 -2.20
N VAL A 128 -10.63 -15.05 -1.14
CA VAL A 128 -10.45 -16.52 -1.28
C VAL A 128 -11.68 -17.17 -1.89
N GLY A 129 -12.89 -16.75 -1.48
CA GLY A 129 -14.13 -17.29 -2.00
C GLY A 129 -14.30 -17.07 -3.51
N MET A 130 -14.01 -15.84 -3.99
CA MET A 130 -14.07 -15.53 -5.43
C MET A 130 -13.03 -16.33 -6.22
N ALA A 131 -11.81 -16.49 -5.71
CA ALA A 131 -10.78 -17.31 -6.32
C ALA A 131 -11.21 -18.79 -6.36
N ALA A 132 -11.76 -19.31 -5.26
CA ALA A 132 -12.23 -20.68 -5.15
C ALA A 132 -13.38 -21.00 -6.13
N VAL A 133 -14.32 -20.07 -6.32
CA VAL A 133 -15.42 -20.20 -7.30
C VAL A 133 -14.84 -20.33 -8.71
N GLN A 134 -13.90 -19.48 -9.11
CA GLN A 134 -13.26 -19.54 -10.43
C GLN A 134 -12.49 -20.85 -10.62
N LEU A 135 -11.67 -21.26 -9.65
CA LEU A 135 -10.91 -22.52 -9.71
C LEU A 135 -11.82 -23.74 -9.78
N ALA A 136 -12.88 -23.80 -8.96
CA ALA A 136 -13.82 -24.91 -8.97
C ALA A 136 -14.54 -25.05 -10.32
N ARG A 137 -14.91 -23.93 -10.94
CA ARG A 137 -15.49 -23.90 -12.29
C ARG A 137 -14.51 -24.38 -13.36
N TRP A 138 -13.26 -23.90 -13.29
CA TRP A 138 -12.22 -24.37 -14.18
C TRP A 138 -11.99 -25.88 -14.06
N LEU A 139 -12.06 -26.44 -12.85
CA LEU A 139 -11.99 -27.88 -12.61
C LEU A 139 -13.24 -28.66 -13.07
N GLY A 140 -14.29 -27.95 -13.52
CA GLY A 140 -15.55 -28.57 -13.95
C GLY A 140 -16.45 -29.03 -12.81
N ALA A 141 -16.27 -28.52 -11.60
CA ALA A 141 -17.10 -28.85 -10.44
C ALA A 141 -18.41 -28.04 -10.43
N GLU A 142 -19.42 -28.57 -9.77
CA GLU A 142 -20.70 -27.92 -9.50
C GLU A 142 -20.55 -27.05 -8.23
N VAL A 143 -20.61 -25.72 -8.39
CA VAL A 143 -20.35 -24.77 -7.30
C VAL A 143 -21.65 -24.31 -6.65
N TRP A 144 -21.67 -24.38 -5.32
CA TRP A 144 -22.65 -23.78 -4.43
C TRP A 144 -21.93 -22.84 -3.48
N ALA A 145 -22.61 -21.80 -2.99
CA ALA A 145 -21.91 -20.80 -2.20
C ALA A 145 -22.78 -20.13 -1.13
N THR A 146 -22.11 -19.59 -0.10
CA THR A 146 -22.76 -18.69 0.85
C THR A 146 -22.11 -17.32 0.82
N ALA A 147 -22.92 -16.29 0.93
CA ALA A 147 -22.51 -14.89 1.09
C ALA A 147 -23.61 -14.11 1.81
N SER A 148 -23.28 -12.91 2.34
CA SER A 148 -24.32 -11.99 2.79
C SER A 148 -25.22 -11.61 1.61
N GLU A 149 -26.51 -11.51 1.80
CA GLU A 149 -27.49 -11.25 0.71
C GLU A 149 -27.16 -10.00 -0.11
N SER A 150 -26.70 -8.92 0.57
CA SER A 150 -26.27 -7.68 -0.09
C SER A 150 -25.06 -7.83 -1.03
N LYS A 151 -24.39 -8.97 -1.02
CA LYS A 151 -23.20 -9.28 -1.83
C LYS A 151 -23.44 -10.35 -2.89
N TRP A 152 -24.65 -10.89 -3.00
CA TRP A 152 -24.96 -11.98 -3.91
C TRP A 152 -24.70 -11.66 -5.37
N ASP A 153 -24.93 -10.41 -5.80
CA ASP A 153 -24.68 -9.95 -7.18
C ASP A 153 -23.19 -9.94 -7.56
N LEU A 154 -22.31 -10.06 -6.58
CA LEU A 154 -20.85 -10.11 -6.76
C LEU A 154 -20.31 -11.56 -6.80
N VAL A 155 -21.17 -12.56 -6.54
CA VAL A 155 -20.80 -13.97 -6.53
C VAL A 155 -21.26 -14.61 -7.84
N ASP A 156 -20.31 -15.07 -8.63
CA ASP A 156 -20.58 -15.71 -9.92
C ASP A 156 -21.05 -17.16 -9.73
N VAL A 157 -22.25 -17.31 -9.12
CA VAL A 157 -22.94 -18.58 -8.87
C VAL A 157 -24.44 -18.34 -9.09
N PRO A 158 -25.17 -19.26 -9.74
CA PRO A 158 -26.62 -19.13 -9.92
C PRO A 158 -27.38 -18.90 -8.60
N ARG A 159 -28.42 -18.08 -8.63
CA ARG A 159 -29.17 -17.67 -7.42
C ARG A 159 -29.72 -18.86 -6.61
N GLU A 160 -30.17 -19.91 -7.29
CA GLU A 160 -30.67 -21.13 -6.68
C GLU A 160 -29.58 -21.93 -5.92
N ARG A 161 -28.32 -21.59 -6.13
CA ARG A 161 -27.16 -22.18 -5.46
C ARG A 161 -26.48 -21.24 -4.46
N LEU A 162 -27.14 -20.14 -4.13
CA LEU A 162 -26.69 -19.17 -3.14
C LEU A 162 -27.57 -19.21 -1.90
N ALA A 163 -26.94 -19.12 -0.73
CA ALA A 163 -27.63 -18.94 0.55
C ALA A 163 -26.92 -17.90 1.41
N SER A 164 -27.61 -17.43 2.46
CA SER A 164 -27.05 -16.48 3.41
C SER A 164 -25.91 -17.10 4.22
N SER A 165 -24.80 -16.38 4.38
CA SER A 165 -23.71 -16.74 5.30
C SER A 165 -23.91 -16.21 6.72
N ARG A 166 -25.07 -15.59 7.00
CA ARG A 166 -25.40 -14.99 8.29
C ARG A 166 -26.25 -15.86 9.20
N SER A 167 -26.67 -16.99 8.69
CA SER A 167 -27.43 -18.01 9.43
C SER A 167 -27.11 -19.40 8.89
N THR A 168 -27.46 -20.44 9.61
CA THR A 168 -27.27 -21.85 9.24
C THR A 168 -28.33 -22.36 8.24
N VAL A 169 -29.21 -21.49 7.75
CA VAL A 169 -30.31 -21.84 6.81
C VAL A 169 -29.81 -22.56 5.56
N PHE A 170 -28.56 -22.34 5.14
CA PHE A 170 -27.96 -23.07 4.02
C PHE A 170 -27.97 -24.60 4.25
N GLY A 171 -27.90 -25.05 5.52
CA GLY A 171 -27.98 -26.47 5.88
C GLY A 171 -29.34 -27.10 5.59
N ASP A 172 -30.43 -26.30 5.59
CA ASP A 172 -31.79 -26.75 5.34
C ASP A 172 -32.17 -26.61 3.86
N VAL A 173 -31.64 -25.59 3.17
CA VAL A 173 -32.06 -25.28 1.79
C VAL A 173 -31.20 -25.95 0.72
N PHE A 174 -29.95 -26.28 1.04
CA PHE A 174 -29.08 -26.97 0.09
C PHE A 174 -29.31 -28.48 0.07
N PRO A 175 -29.19 -29.14 -1.10
CA PRO A 175 -29.61 -30.56 -1.25
C PRO A 175 -28.74 -31.58 -0.53
N GLY A 176 -27.63 -31.16 0.12
CA GLY A 176 -26.67 -32.09 0.70
C GLY A 176 -25.86 -32.88 -0.34
N GLY A 177 -25.06 -33.82 0.12
CA GLY A 177 -24.26 -34.69 -0.74
C GLY A 177 -23.05 -33.98 -1.39
N PHE A 178 -22.49 -32.97 -0.75
CA PHE A 178 -21.30 -32.28 -1.21
C PHE A 178 -20.05 -33.13 -1.07
N ASP A 179 -19.18 -33.08 -2.08
CA ASP A 179 -17.88 -33.75 -2.06
C ASP A 179 -16.87 -32.97 -1.23
N VAL A 180 -16.91 -31.62 -1.35
CA VAL A 180 -15.99 -30.71 -0.70
C VAL A 180 -16.74 -29.51 -0.14
N VAL A 181 -16.38 -29.11 1.07
CA VAL A 181 -16.75 -27.79 1.65
C VAL A 181 -15.48 -27.00 1.93
N LEU A 182 -15.37 -25.79 1.39
CA LEU A 182 -14.33 -24.84 1.74
C LEU A 182 -14.87 -23.91 2.83
N ASN A 183 -14.46 -24.14 4.08
CA ASN A 183 -14.98 -23.45 5.26
C ASN A 183 -14.06 -22.34 5.76
N SER A 184 -14.71 -21.26 6.20
CA SER A 184 -14.11 -20.13 6.92
C SER A 184 -15.01 -19.59 8.02
N LEU A 185 -16.11 -20.30 8.30
CA LEU A 185 -17.08 -19.96 9.34
C LEU A 185 -16.76 -20.74 10.62
N ALA A 186 -17.33 -20.35 11.75
CA ALA A 186 -17.06 -20.96 13.05
C ALA A 186 -18.36 -21.33 13.77
N GLY A 187 -18.28 -22.06 14.87
CA GLY A 187 -19.42 -22.47 15.69
C GLY A 187 -20.40 -23.40 14.96
N GLU A 188 -21.68 -23.16 15.12
CA GLU A 188 -22.77 -23.96 14.55
C GLU A 188 -22.73 -24.06 13.00
N PHE A 189 -22.06 -23.13 12.34
CA PHE A 189 -21.89 -23.17 10.88
C PHE A 189 -21.00 -24.32 10.43
N VAL A 190 -20.01 -24.72 11.25
CA VAL A 190 -19.16 -25.89 10.95
C VAL A 190 -19.99 -27.15 10.97
N ASP A 191 -20.82 -27.32 11.99
CA ASP A 191 -21.68 -28.51 12.15
C ASP A 191 -22.72 -28.62 11.02
N ALA A 192 -23.36 -27.48 10.65
CA ALA A 192 -24.24 -27.38 9.51
C ALA A 192 -23.56 -27.75 8.19
N SER A 193 -22.29 -27.31 8.02
CA SER A 193 -21.50 -27.61 6.83
C SER A 193 -21.13 -29.08 6.73
N VAL A 194 -20.77 -29.70 7.86
CA VAL A 194 -20.49 -31.16 7.94
C VAL A 194 -21.74 -31.96 7.59
N GLY A 195 -22.93 -31.55 8.06
CA GLY A 195 -24.21 -32.21 7.74
C GLY A 195 -24.55 -32.23 6.25
N LEU A 196 -23.97 -31.35 5.45
CA LEU A 196 -24.17 -31.31 4.00
C LEU A 196 -23.20 -32.23 3.23
N LEU A 197 -22.10 -32.68 3.85
CA LEU A 197 -21.14 -33.55 3.18
C LEU A 197 -21.68 -34.98 3.00
N ARG A 198 -21.33 -35.61 1.88
CA ARG A 198 -21.51 -37.03 1.70
C ARG A 198 -20.53 -37.82 2.58
N PRO A 199 -20.82 -39.12 2.85
CA PRO A 199 -19.83 -40.00 3.48
C PRO A 199 -18.51 -40.01 2.71
N GLY A 200 -17.38 -39.75 3.42
CA GLY A 200 -16.05 -39.58 2.82
C GLY A 200 -15.81 -38.22 2.18
N GLY A 201 -16.74 -37.29 2.29
CA GLY A 201 -16.55 -35.90 1.84
C GLY A 201 -15.49 -35.19 2.64
N VAL A 202 -15.00 -34.02 2.12
CA VAL A 202 -13.88 -33.29 2.67
C VAL A 202 -14.35 -31.90 3.15
N LEU A 203 -14.10 -31.58 4.42
CA LEU A 203 -14.20 -30.23 4.93
C LEU A 203 -12.80 -29.63 5.01
N LEU A 204 -12.54 -28.62 4.18
CA LEU A 204 -11.31 -27.83 4.18
C LEU A 204 -11.50 -26.64 5.12
N GLU A 205 -10.76 -26.59 6.22
CA GLU A 205 -10.89 -25.53 7.21
C GLU A 205 -9.79 -24.49 7.10
N MET A 206 -10.15 -23.29 6.66
CA MET A 206 -9.25 -22.14 6.59
C MET A 206 -9.28 -21.28 7.87
N GLY A 207 -10.36 -21.39 8.66
CA GLY A 207 -10.52 -20.66 9.93
C GLY A 207 -9.39 -20.96 10.90
N LYS A 208 -9.14 -20.05 11.81
CA LYS A 208 -8.07 -20.16 12.83
C LYS A 208 -8.60 -20.10 14.25
N THR A 209 -9.89 -19.82 14.41
CA THR A 209 -10.49 -19.56 15.73
C THR A 209 -11.29 -20.73 16.29
N ASP A 210 -11.71 -21.67 15.43
CA ASP A 210 -12.52 -22.84 15.82
C ASP A 210 -12.03 -24.09 15.08
N ILE A 211 -10.82 -24.53 15.44
CA ILE A 211 -10.21 -25.76 14.91
C ILE A 211 -10.74 -26.95 15.73
N ARG A 212 -11.37 -27.89 15.03
CA ARG A 212 -11.93 -29.10 15.63
C ARG A 212 -10.93 -30.26 15.64
N GLY A 213 -11.16 -31.25 16.50
CA GLY A 213 -10.33 -32.43 16.59
C GLY A 213 -10.51 -33.40 15.42
N PRO A 214 -9.50 -34.23 15.11
CA PRO A 214 -9.59 -35.19 13.99
C PRO A 214 -10.70 -36.22 14.11
N GLY A 215 -11.25 -36.47 15.30
CA GLY A 215 -12.31 -37.44 15.58
C GLY A 215 -13.72 -36.86 15.73
N ASP A 216 -13.88 -35.53 15.66
CA ASP A 216 -15.16 -34.89 15.95
C ASP A 216 -16.22 -35.13 14.87
N PHE A 217 -15.79 -35.50 13.66
CA PHE A 217 -16.68 -35.71 12.51
C PHE A 217 -16.49 -37.10 11.89
N PRO A 218 -17.08 -38.18 12.47
CA PRO A 218 -17.00 -39.52 11.91
C PRO A 218 -17.53 -39.58 10.48
N GLY A 219 -16.75 -40.20 9.58
CA GLY A 219 -17.12 -40.36 8.17
C GLY A 219 -16.86 -39.15 7.27
N VAL A 220 -16.29 -38.06 7.80
CA VAL A 220 -15.86 -36.88 7.06
C VAL A 220 -14.35 -36.68 7.20
N ARG A 221 -13.69 -36.29 6.15
CA ARG A 221 -12.27 -35.90 6.18
C ARG A 221 -12.17 -34.44 6.52
N TYR A 222 -11.93 -34.12 7.80
CA TYR A 222 -11.68 -32.76 8.29
C TYR A 222 -10.21 -32.39 8.08
N VAL A 223 -9.93 -31.30 7.34
CA VAL A 223 -8.58 -30.88 6.94
C VAL A 223 -8.38 -29.40 7.28
N PRO A 224 -7.92 -29.09 8.51
CA PRO A 224 -7.44 -27.75 8.80
C PRO A 224 -6.13 -27.52 8.07
N PHE A 225 -5.96 -26.34 7.47
CA PHE A 225 -4.73 -26.04 6.73
C PHE A 225 -4.35 -24.56 6.82
N ASP A 226 -3.05 -24.30 6.67
CA ASP A 226 -2.51 -22.99 6.46
C ASP A 226 -1.62 -23.02 5.21
N MET A 227 -1.87 -22.11 4.28
CA MET A 227 -1.12 -22.02 3.03
C MET A 227 0.39 -21.82 3.31
N ILE A 228 0.75 -21.04 4.35
CA ILE A 228 2.15 -20.72 4.69
C ILE A 228 2.96 -22.01 5.04
N GLU A 229 2.32 -23.03 5.57
CA GLU A 229 2.96 -24.29 5.96
C GLU A 229 3.41 -25.14 4.76
N ALA A 230 2.96 -24.83 3.54
CA ALA A 230 3.32 -25.60 2.34
C ALA A 230 4.81 -25.42 1.92
N GLY A 231 5.48 -24.42 2.46
CA GLY A 231 6.88 -24.13 2.19
C GLY A 231 7.16 -23.46 0.83
N PRO A 232 8.32 -22.80 0.69
CA PRO A 232 8.60 -21.90 -0.43
C PRO A 232 8.64 -22.58 -1.80
N GLU A 233 9.15 -23.79 -1.88
CA GLU A 233 9.24 -24.53 -3.15
C GLU A 233 7.85 -24.83 -3.74
N ARG A 234 6.96 -25.36 -2.89
CA ARG A 234 5.58 -25.72 -3.30
C ARG A 234 4.77 -24.46 -3.61
N LEU A 235 4.86 -23.42 -2.76
CA LEU A 235 4.18 -22.15 -2.98
C LEU A 235 4.64 -21.48 -4.27
N GLY A 236 5.94 -21.46 -4.53
CA GLY A 236 6.47 -20.92 -5.78
C GLY A 236 6.01 -21.71 -7.02
N GLY A 237 5.93 -23.03 -6.93
CA GLY A 237 5.39 -23.88 -7.99
C GLY A 237 3.93 -23.58 -8.30
N MET A 238 3.10 -23.49 -7.25
CA MET A 238 1.68 -23.11 -7.39
C MET A 238 1.50 -21.71 -7.96
N LEU A 239 2.31 -20.76 -7.50
CA LEU A 239 2.23 -19.36 -7.95
C LEU A 239 2.57 -19.25 -9.44
N ARG A 240 3.61 -19.93 -9.93
CA ARG A 240 3.95 -20.00 -11.36
C ARG A 240 2.81 -20.60 -12.17
N ARG A 241 2.21 -21.70 -11.69
CA ARG A 241 1.07 -22.32 -12.38
C ARG A 241 -0.15 -21.42 -12.47
N LEU A 242 -0.42 -20.66 -11.41
CA LEU A 242 -1.47 -19.64 -11.43
C LEU A 242 -1.19 -18.54 -12.45
N MET A 243 0.08 -18.08 -12.56
CA MET A 243 0.45 -17.06 -13.56
C MET A 243 0.25 -17.56 -15.00
N GLU A 244 0.51 -18.83 -15.29
CA GLU A 244 0.20 -19.43 -16.59
C GLU A 244 -1.31 -19.35 -16.89
N LEU A 245 -2.16 -19.76 -15.94
CA LEU A 245 -3.63 -19.72 -16.12
C LEU A 245 -4.18 -18.28 -16.27
N PHE A 246 -3.57 -17.30 -15.62
CA PHE A 246 -3.88 -15.89 -15.85
C PHE A 246 -3.43 -15.43 -17.24
N GLY A 247 -2.23 -15.84 -17.66
CA GLY A 247 -1.69 -15.52 -18.99
C GLY A 247 -2.55 -16.11 -20.12
N ASP A 248 -3.08 -17.32 -19.92
CA ASP A 248 -3.98 -18.01 -20.86
C ASP A 248 -5.42 -17.45 -20.82
N GLY A 249 -5.72 -16.48 -19.94
CA GLY A 249 -7.05 -15.90 -19.76
C GLY A 249 -8.08 -16.86 -19.15
N VAL A 250 -7.65 -17.97 -18.57
CA VAL A 250 -8.50 -18.96 -17.89
C VAL A 250 -8.99 -18.40 -16.55
N LEU A 251 -8.13 -17.70 -15.84
CA LEU A 251 -8.43 -17.04 -14.57
C LEU A 251 -8.33 -15.53 -14.72
N THR A 252 -9.09 -14.79 -13.91
CA THR A 252 -9.03 -13.33 -13.85
C THR A 252 -8.78 -12.88 -12.41
N PRO A 253 -7.96 -11.85 -12.16
CA PRO A 253 -7.75 -11.34 -10.81
C PRO A 253 -9.08 -11.00 -10.15
N VAL A 254 -9.20 -11.31 -8.86
CA VAL A 254 -10.39 -10.91 -8.08
C VAL A 254 -10.44 -9.40 -7.97
N PRO A 255 -11.65 -8.79 -7.87
CA PRO A 255 -11.78 -7.35 -7.66
C PRO A 255 -10.99 -6.88 -6.44
N VAL A 256 -10.24 -5.80 -6.58
CA VAL A 256 -9.45 -5.20 -5.49
C VAL A 256 -10.02 -3.85 -5.08
N THR A 257 -9.93 -3.54 -3.79
CA THR A 257 -10.21 -2.21 -3.25
C THR A 257 -8.91 -1.68 -2.64
N GLY A 258 -8.34 -0.66 -3.26
CA GLY A 258 -7.11 0.00 -2.82
C GLY A 258 -7.38 1.05 -1.75
N ALA A 259 -6.47 1.14 -0.76
CA ALA A 259 -6.44 2.23 0.20
C ALA A 259 -4.97 2.56 0.54
N PRO A 260 -4.64 3.84 0.82
CA PRO A 260 -3.29 4.19 1.25
C PRO A 260 -2.95 3.53 2.60
N VAL A 261 -1.68 3.16 2.79
CA VAL A 261 -1.20 2.45 3.99
C VAL A 261 -1.53 3.21 5.29
N GLN A 262 -1.65 4.54 5.24
CA GLN A 262 -2.06 5.37 6.39
C GLN A 262 -3.46 5.02 6.91
N ARG A 263 -4.32 4.43 6.07
CA ARG A 263 -5.67 3.97 6.43
C ARG A 263 -5.72 2.50 6.87
N VAL A 264 -4.59 1.85 7.12
CA VAL A 264 -4.52 0.43 7.49
C VAL A 264 -5.45 0.05 8.64
N ARG A 265 -5.57 0.90 9.68
CA ARG A 265 -6.47 0.63 10.83
C ARG A 265 -7.95 0.57 10.43
N GLU A 266 -8.36 1.40 9.49
CA GLU A 266 -9.72 1.42 8.95
C GLU A 266 -9.97 0.16 8.11
N VAL A 267 -9.05 -0.16 7.21
CA VAL A 267 -9.13 -1.35 6.35
C VAL A 267 -9.20 -2.63 7.19
N LEU A 268 -8.36 -2.78 8.21
CA LEU A 268 -8.38 -3.93 9.11
C LEU A 268 -9.70 -4.04 9.89
N ARG A 269 -10.25 -2.91 10.35
CA ARG A 269 -11.55 -2.86 11.06
C ARG A 269 -12.69 -3.30 10.14
N ASP A 270 -12.71 -2.81 8.90
CA ASP A 270 -13.75 -3.15 7.93
C ASP A 270 -13.67 -4.61 7.48
N LEU A 271 -12.46 -5.12 7.29
CA LEU A 271 -12.24 -6.53 7.00
C LEU A 271 -12.67 -7.41 8.18
N GLY A 272 -12.26 -7.08 9.40
CA GLY A 272 -12.65 -7.81 10.62
C GLY A 272 -14.16 -7.83 10.86
N ALA A 273 -14.87 -6.77 10.48
CA ALA A 273 -16.34 -6.68 10.57
C ALA A 273 -17.08 -7.34 9.38
N GLY A 274 -16.37 -7.93 8.41
CA GLY A 274 -16.95 -8.56 7.22
C GLY A 274 -17.66 -7.57 6.28
N ARG A 275 -17.32 -6.28 6.32
CA ARG A 275 -17.92 -5.23 5.47
C ARG A 275 -17.30 -5.16 4.09
N THR A 276 -16.18 -5.83 3.86
CA THR A 276 -15.42 -5.80 2.59
C THR A 276 -15.90 -6.84 1.59
N THR A 277 -15.61 -6.63 0.31
CA THR A 277 -15.80 -7.59 -0.79
C THR A 277 -14.50 -7.73 -1.57
N GLY A 278 -14.31 -8.85 -2.27
CA GLY A 278 -13.09 -9.10 -3.02
C GLY A 278 -11.85 -9.03 -2.13
N LYS A 279 -10.80 -8.37 -2.62
CA LYS A 279 -9.52 -8.25 -1.93
C LYS A 279 -9.23 -6.81 -1.53
N GLN A 280 -8.82 -6.62 -0.28
CA GLN A 280 -8.35 -5.32 0.21
C GLN A 280 -6.84 -5.22 -0.02
N VAL A 281 -6.38 -4.06 -0.49
CA VAL A 281 -4.97 -3.81 -0.81
C VAL A 281 -4.56 -2.44 -0.24
N LEU A 282 -3.39 -2.37 0.39
CA LEU A 282 -2.78 -1.12 0.81
C LEU A 282 -1.78 -0.66 -0.26
N THR A 283 -1.85 0.60 -0.67
CA THR A 283 -0.85 1.21 -1.55
C THR A 283 0.26 1.85 -0.72
N MET A 284 1.50 1.59 -1.12
CA MET A 284 2.69 2.15 -0.49
C MET A 284 3.19 3.35 -1.29
N PRO A 285 3.65 4.42 -0.62
CA PRO A 285 4.33 5.51 -1.31
C PRO A 285 5.52 4.98 -2.11
N ALA A 286 5.79 5.59 -3.26
CA ALA A 286 7.00 5.30 -4.02
C ALA A 286 8.25 5.53 -3.15
N CYS A 287 9.28 4.68 -3.28
CA CYS A 287 10.59 4.96 -2.70
C CYS A 287 11.30 6.04 -3.53
N LEU A 288 12.19 6.83 -2.89
CA LEU A 288 13.08 7.70 -3.64
C LEU A 288 13.90 6.86 -4.63
N ASP A 289 13.74 7.17 -5.90
CA ASP A 289 14.55 6.59 -6.96
C ASP A 289 15.88 7.37 -7.03
N PRO A 290 17.04 6.72 -6.89
CA PRO A 290 18.34 7.38 -7.02
C PRO A 290 18.53 8.08 -8.37
N ASP A 291 17.91 7.57 -9.43
CA ASP A 291 17.96 8.13 -10.78
C ASP A 291 16.82 9.12 -11.05
N GLY A 292 15.88 9.24 -10.13
CA GLY A 292 14.79 10.21 -10.16
C GLY A 292 15.24 11.61 -9.76
N THR A 293 14.48 12.62 -10.17
CA THR A 293 14.77 14.05 -9.89
C THR A 293 13.95 14.54 -8.71
N VAL A 294 14.59 15.28 -7.79
CA VAL A 294 13.89 15.99 -6.70
C VAL A 294 13.92 17.50 -6.95
N LEU A 295 12.74 18.10 -6.96
CA LEU A 295 12.57 19.56 -7.02
C LEU A 295 12.60 20.15 -5.61
N ILE A 296 13.42 21.18 -5.42
CA ILE A 296 13.47 21.97 -4.16
C ILE A 296 13.18 23.44 -4.48
N THR A 297 12.01 23.94 -4.12
CA THR A 297 11.73 25.37 -4.19
C THR A 297 12.31 26.09 -2.98
N GLY A 298 12.82 27.32 -3.17
CA GLY A 298 13.66 27.96 -2.18
C GLY A 298 15.02 27.28 -2.02
N GLY A 299 15.42 26.46 -3.00
CA GLY A 299 16.56 25.55 -2.96
C GLY A 299 17.92 26.23 -2.82
N THR A 300 18.07 27.51 -3.20
CA THR A 300 19.30 28.27 -3.04
C THR A 300 19.42 28.98 -1.69
N GLY A 301 18.35 28.98 -0.89
CA GLY A 301 18.34 29.49 0.49
C GLY A 301 19.10 28.57 1.45
N GLY A 302 19.42 29.09 2.67
CA GLY A 302 20.19 28.33 3.65
C GLY A 302 19.63 26.95 3.95
N LEU A 303 18.32 26.84 4.16
CA LEU A 303 17.67 25.54 4.45
C LEU A 303 17.55 24.64 3.21
N GLY A 304 17.30 25.23 2.04
CA GLY A 304 17.23 24.47 0.77
C GLY A 304 18.54 23.76 0.45
N VAL A 305 19.68 24.43 0.69
CA VAL A 305 21.03 23.84 0.53
C VAL A 305 21.24 22.68 1.49
N VAL A 306 20.90 22.84 2.78
CA VAL A 306 21.02 21.77 3.78
C VAL A 306 20.18 20.54 3.40
N VAL A 307 18.97 20.76 2.89
CA VAL A 307 18.11 19.68 2.41
C VAL A 307 18.70 19.00 1.18
N ALA A 308 19.21 19.76 0.22
CA ALA A 308 19.85 19.21 -0.97
C ALA A 308 21.04 18.31 -0.59
N GLU A 309 21.92 18.77 0.31
CA GLU A 309 23.02 17.96 0.83
C GLU A 309 22.54 16.70 1.55
N HIS A 310 21.50 16.81 2.37
CA HIS A 310 20.93 15.69 3.10
C HIS A 310 20.36 14.63 2.16
N LEU A 311 19.60 15.04 1.14
CA LEU A 311 19.03 14.13 0.15
C LEU A 311 20.12 13.37 -0.62
N VAL A 312 21.19 14.05 -1.01
CA VAL A 312 22.29 13.37 -1.70
C VAL A 312 23.07 12.45 -0.77
N ARG A 313 23.53 12.95 0.38
CA ARG A 313 24.44 12.20 1.26
C ARG A 313 23.76 11.06 2.03
N ARG A 314 22.47 11.18 2.36
CA ARG A 314 21.74 10.21 3.19
C ARG A 314 20.75 9.36 2.43
N HIS A 315 20.21 9.88 1.33
CA HIS A 315 19.17 9.19 0.53
C HIS A 315 19.63 8.82 -0.86
N GLY A 316 20.88 9.15 -1.25
CA GLY A 316 21.47 8.75 -2.52
C GLY A 316 20.84 9.43 -3.74
N VAL A 317 20.12 10.53 -3.56
CA VAL A 317 19.54 11.31 -4.67
C VAL A 317 20.66 11.85 -5.54
N ARG A 318 20.60 11.65 -6.86
CA ARG A 318 21.64 12.04 -7.80
C ARG A 318 21.24 13.18 -8.72
N LYS A 319 19.97 13.55 -8.78
CA LYS A 319 19.46 14.65 -9.63
C LYS A 319 18.59 15.59 -8.81
N LEU A 320 18.99 16.84 -8.79
CA LEU A 320 18.30 17.90 -8.08
C LEU A 320 17.96 19.07 -9.02
N VAL A 321 16.76 19.60 -8.90
CA VAL A 321 16.37 20.89 -9.48
C VAL A 321 16.09 21.85 -8.35
N LEU A 322 16.87 22.91 -8.26
CA LEU A 322 16.72 23.95 -7.25
C LEU A 322 16.08 25.19 -7.87
N ALA A 323 14.91 25.55 -7.41
CA ALA A 323 14.19 26.72 -7.89
C ALA A 323 14.28 27.87 -6.89
N SER A 324 14.65 29.03 -7.38
CA SER A 324 14.64 30.28 -6.61
C SER A 324 14.49 31.48 -7.55
N ARG A 325 14.13 32.65 -7.03
CA ARG A 325 14.00 33.87 -7.82
C ARG A 325 15.31 34.30 -8.47
N SER A 326 16.46 34.11 -7.81
CA SER A 326 17.79 34.48 -8.34
C SER A 326 18.33 33.50 -9.36
N GLY A 327 17.97 32.19 -9.26
CA GLY A 327 18.51 31.14 -10.13
C GLY A 327 20.02 30.91 -9.98
N VAL A 328 20.63 31.32 -8.87
CA VAL A 328 22.08 31.22 -8.65
C VAL A 328 22.41 30.71 -7.26
N THR A 329 23.36 29.78 -7.18
CA THR A 329 24.02 29.39 -5.91
C THR A 329 25.41 28.83 -6.21
N ASP A 330 26.37 29.14 -5.34
CA ASP A 330 27.73 28.59 -5.33
C ASP A 330 27.94 27.54 -4.19
N ARG A 331 26.91 27.38 -3.33
CA ARG A 331 27.01 26.61 -2.08
C ARG A 331 27.01 25.12 -2.25
N LEU A 332 26.69 24.59 -3.45
CA LEU A 332 26.57 23.16 -3.73
C LEU A 332 27.73 22.65 -4.60
N ALA A 333 28.79 23.42 -4.73
CA ALA A 333 30.00 22.96 -5.42
C ALA A 333 30.61 21.77 -4.70
N GLY A 334 30.81 20.67 -5.43
CA GLY A 334 31.36 19.43 -4.88
C GLY A 334 30.32 18.45 -4.30
N LEU A 335 29.03 18.69 -4.49
CA LEU A 335 28.01 17.70 -4.20
C LEU A 335 28.02 16.58 -5.26
N ASP A 336 28.01 15.32 -4.83
CA ASP A 336 28.01 14.15 -5.73
C ASP A 336 26.61 13.92 -6.34
N ALA A 337 26.14 14.91 -7.11
CA ALA A 337 24.85 14.88 -7.77
C ALA A 337 24.81 15.90 -8.93
N GLU A 338 23.99 15.63 -9.93
CA GLU A 338 23.62 16.60 -10.95
C GLU A 338 22.67 17.63 -10.36
N VAL A 339 23.12 18.88 -10.24
CA VAL A 339 22.34 19.98 -9.67
C VAL A 339 22.04 21.01 -10.74
N ARG A 340 20.78 21.14 -11.11
CA ARG A 340 20.26 22.20 -12.01
C ARG A 340 19.63 23.30 -11.16
N VAL A 341 20.16 24.52 -11.28
CA VAL A 341 19.60 25.70 -10.61
C VAL A 341 18.77 26.49 -11.62
N VAL A 342 17.53 26.82 -11.27
CA VAL A 342 16.59 27.49 -12.17
C VAL A 342 16.02 28.73 -11.53
N ALA A 343 16.03 29.85 -12.29
CA ALA A 343 15.31 31.06 -11.91
C ALA A 343 13.80 30.84 -12.10
N CYS A 344 13.04 30.83 -11.00
CA CYS A 344 11.60 30.66 -11.02
C CYS A 344 10.99 31.40 -9.83
N ASP A 345 10.05 32.28 -10.12
CA ASP A 345 9.18 32.85 -9.09
C ASP A 345 8.00 31.91 -8.88
N VAL A 346 7.97 31.25 -7.72
CA VAL A 346 6.90 30.30 -7.38
C VAL A 346 5.53 30.96 -7.22
N THR A 347 5.47 32.28 -7.19
CA THR A 347 4.20 33.05 -7.19
C THR A 347 3.63 33.27 -8.59
N ASP A 348 4.37 32.89 -9.63
CA ASP A 348 3.89 32.81 -11.01
C ASP A 348 3.52 31.36 -11.35
N ARG A 349 2.20 31.08 -11.49
CA ARG A 349 1.71 29.74 -11.76
C ARG A 349 2.20 29.20 -13.11
N ALA A 350 2.34 30.05 -14.13
CA ALA A 350 2.81 29.61 -15.44
C ALA A 350 4.28 29.21 -15.41
N ALA A 351 5.12 30.04 -14.80
CA ALA A 351 6.54 29.71 -14.60
C ALA A 351 6.75 28.45 -13.78
N LEU A 352 5.92 28.23 -12.73
CA LEU A 352 5.96 27.01 -11.92
C LEU A 352 5.50 25.77 -12.71
N ALA A 353 4.48 25.90 -13.56
CA ALA A 353 3.99 24.84 -14.42
C ALA A 353 5.05 24.44 -15.47
N ASP A 354 5.67 25.41 -16.12
CA ASP A 354 6.76 25.17 -17.07
C ASP A 354 7.96 24.48 -16.41
N LEU A 355 8.31 24.92 -15.20
CA LEU A 355 9.38 24.30 -14.41
C LEU A 355 9.06 22.82 -14.13
N VAL A 356 7.89 22.53 -13.56
CA VAL A 356 7.47 21.16 -13.20
C VAL A 356 7.31 20.29 -14.46
N GLY A 357 6.76 20.85 -15.54
CA GLY A 357 6.60 20.17 -16.83
C GLY A 357 7.93 19.81 -17.49
N GLY A 358 8.96 20.64 -17.29
CA GLY A 358 10.33 20.44 -17.82
C GLY A 358 11.24 19.56 -16.95
N ILE A 359 10.71 18.85 -15.95
CA ILE A 359 11.48 17.90 -15.13
C ILE A 359 11.09 16.48 -15.49
N ASP A 360 12.02 15.80 -16.16
CA ASP A 360 11.90 14.36 -16.43
C ASP A 360 12.17 13.55 -15.16
N GLY A 361 11.39 12.48 -14.96
CA GLY A 361 11.57 11.59 -13.81
C GLY A 361 11.42 12.28 -12.45
N LEU A 362 10.51 13.26 -12.31
CA LEU A 362 10.24 13.92 -11.03
C LEU A 362 9.66 12.92 -10.04
N THR A 363 10.43 12.61 -8.99
CA THR A 363 10.07 11.65 -7.93
C THR A 363 9.90 12.31 -6.57
N GLY A 364 10.25 13.58 -6.42
CA GLY A 364 10.11 14.27 -5.16
C GLY A 364 9.99 15.77 -5.28
N VAL A 365 9.24 16.36 -4.35
CA VAL A 365 9.09 17.81 -4.20
C VAL A 365 9.37 18.20 -2.76
N VAL A 366 10.24 19.20 -2.57
CA VAL A 366 10.46 19.88 -1.29
C VAL A 366 10.13 21.35 -1.47
N HIS A 367 9.10 21.83 -0.81
CA HIS A 367 8.70 23.23 -0.85
C HIS A 367 9.22 23.95 0.40
N ALA A 368 10.35 24.63 0.24
CA ALA A 368 10.99 25.43 1.28
C ALA A 368 10.98 26.94 0.96
N ALA A 369 10.30 27.35 -0.12
CA ALA A 369 10.12 28.75 -0.44
C ALA A 369 9.19 29.44 0.57
N GLY A 370 9.49 30.70 0.89
CA GLY A 370 8.69 31.50 1.78
C GLY A 370 9.37 32.84 2.11
N VAL A 371 8.59 33.75 2.62
CA VAL A 371 9.03 35.04 3.14
C VAL A 371 8.32 35.32 4.46
N ILE A 372 8.88 36.25 5.23
CA ILE A 372 8.30 36.75 6.48
C ILE A 372 8.01 38.23 6.28
N ASP A 373 6.82 38.68 6.70
CA ASP A 373 6.43 40.10 6.78
C ASP A 373 5.59 40.26 8.05
N ASP A 374 6.31 40.38 9.18
CA ASP A 374 5.72 40.40 10.51
C ASP A 374 5.02 41.72 10.79
N GLY A 375 3.89 41.69 11.47
CA GLY A 375 3.12 42.85 11.87
C GLY A 375 1.95 42.47 12.79
N ILE A 376 1.58 43.43 13.65
CA ILE A 376 0.38 43.28 14.47
C ILE A 376 -0.86 43.30 13.58
N ILE A 377 -1.96 42.70 14.04
CA ILE A 377 -3.16 42.45 13.22
C ILE A 377 -3.73 43.77 12.62
N GLU A 378 -3.65 44.84 13.36
CA GLU A 378 -4.11 46.18 12.93
C GLU A 378 -3.30 46.76 11.75
N THR A 379 -2.05 46.28 11.56
CA THR A 379 -1.16 46.72 10.47
C THR A 379 -1.07 45.73 9.33
N LEU A 380 -1.68 44.57 9.45
CA LEU A 380 -1.75 43.56 8.37
C LEU A 380 -2.78 44.00 7.33
N THR A 381 -2.28 44.40 6.15
CA THR A 381 -3.12 44.68 4.99
C THR A 381 -3.28 43.40 4.14
N PRO A 382 -4.29 43.36 3.24
CA PRO A 382 -4.40 42.25 2.28
C PRO A 382 -3.10 42.01 1.49
N GLN A 383 -2.39 43.06 1.08
CA GLN A 383 -1.16 42.94 0.32
C GLN A 383 -0.03 42.28 1.15
N ARG A 384 0.07 42.59 2.46
CA ARG A 384 1.04 41.96 3.35
C ARG A 384 0.68 40.49 3.63
N LEU A 385 -0.61 40.17 3.69
CA LEU A 385 -1.08 38.79 3.78
C LEU A 385 -0.69 38.02 2.50
N ASP A 386 -1.03 38.56 1.33
CA ASP A 386 -0.73 37.95 0.04
C ASP A 386 0.76 37.75 -0.19
N ALA A 387 1.61 38.73 0.21
CA ALA A 387 3.06 38.64 0.10
C ALA A 387 3.65 37.41 0.81
N VAL A 388 3.03 36.95 1.90
CA VAL A 388 3.46 35.76 2.67
C VAL A 388 2.75 34.49 2.19
N VAL A 389 1.46 34.59 1.91
CA VAL A 389 0.63 33.42 1.51
C VAL A 389 0.99 32.94 0.11
N ALA A 390 1.24 33.85 -0.85
CA ALA A 390 1.47 33.47 -2.24
C ALA A 390 2.71 32.56 -2.42
N PRO A 391 3.92 32.91 -1.95
CA PRO A 391 5.09 32.06 -2.13
C PRO A 391 5.07 30.82 -1.27
N LYS A 392 4.25 30.74 -0.24
CA LYS A 392 4.24 29.66 0.74
C LYS A 392 3.07 28.70 0.52
N LEU A 393 1.84 29.16 0.70
CA LEU A 393 0.66 28.31 0.59
C LEU A 393 0.16 28.17 -0.85
N GLN A 394 0.01 29.30 -1.58
CA GLN A 394 -0.53 29.22 -2.94
C GLN A 394 0.39 28.43 -3.87
N ALA A 395 1.71 28.65 -3.77
CA ALA A 395 2.69 27.87 -4.52
C ALA A 395 2.62 26.35 -4.17
N ALA A 396 2.42 26.01 -2.89
CA ALA A 396 2.25 24.61 -2.47
C ALA A 396 0.98 23.97 -3.05
N LEU A 397 -0.12 24.73 -3.14
CA LEU A 397 -1.37 24.25 -3.77
C LEU A 397 -1.18 24.01 -5.27
N TRP A 398 -0.45 24.88 -5.97
CA TRP A 398 -0.14 24.66 -7.38
C TRP A 398 0.83 23.48 -7.58
N LEU A 399 1.83 23.31 -6.71
CA LEU A 399 2.69 22.12 -6.75
C LEU A 399 1.90 20.84 -6.54
N ASP A 400 0.92 20.83 -5.61
CA ASP A 400 0.01 19.70 -5.45
C ASP A 400 -0.76 19.41 -6.74
N GLU A 401 -1.38 20.42 -7.33
CA GLU A 401 -2.15 20.30 -8.58
C GLU A 401 -1.28 19.77 -9.73
N LEU A 402 -0.11 20.35 -9.95
CA LEU A 402 0.80 20.04 -11.06
C LEU A 402 1.49 18.66 -10.92
N THR A 403 1.48 18.08 -9.73
CA THR A 403 2.16 16.79 -9.46
C THR A 403 1.20 15.70 -8.97
N ARG A 404 -0.10 15.94 -9.01
CA ARG A 404 -1.10 15.01 -8.46
C ARG A 404 -1.10 13.66 -9.17
N ASP A 405 -0.87 13.65 -10.47
CA ASP A 405 -0.85 12.46 -11.31
C ASP A 405 0.56 11.87 -11.48
N ARG A 406 1.55 12.38 -10.73
CA ARG A 406 2.92 11.86 -10.74
C ARG A 406 3.15 10.92 -9.58
N ASP A 407 3.90 9.84 -9.81
CA ASP A 407 4.27 8.87 -8.77
C ASP A 407 5.41 9.43 -7.90
N LEU A 408 5.06 10.37 -7.01
CA LEU A 408 6.04 10.99 -6.11
C LEU A 408 6.35 10.07 -4.93
N ALA A 409 7.63 9.96 -4.61
CA ALA A 409 8.12 9.32 -3.38
C ALA A 409 8.03 10.25 -2.16
N LEU A 410 8.18 11.56 -2.39
CA LEU A 410 8.08 12.56 -1.33
C LEU A 410 7.41 13.85 -1.82
N PHE A 411 6.66 14.49 -0.91
CA PHE A 411 6.12 15.82 -1.04
C PHE A 411 6.26 16.51 0.32
N VAL A 412 7.31 17.27 0.51
CA VAL A 412 7.67 17.86 1.80
C VAL A 412 7.37 19.35 1.80
N LEU A 413 6.66 19.80 2.82
CA LEU A 413 6.26 21.19 3.05
C LEU A 413 6.99 21.74 4.29
N PHE A 414 7.68 22.84 4.12
CA PHE A 414 8.36 23.53 5.23
C PHE A 414 7.38 24.48 5.92
N SER A 415 6.66 23.93 6.90
CA SER A 415 5.78 24.64 7.82
C SER A 415 6.57 25.27 8.98
N SER A 416 5.90 25.75 9.98
CA SER A 416 6.50 26.36 11.18
C SER A 416 5.63 26.05 12.41
N VAL A 417 6.29 25.94 13.56
CA VAL A 417 5.63 25.87 14.86
C VAL A 417 4.67 27.05 15.09
N ALA A 418 4.93 28.19 14.44
CA ALA A 418 4.01 29.33 14.46
C ALA A 418 2.61 29.01 13.90
N GLY A 419 2.49 28.05 12.97
CA GLY A 419 1.19 27.56 12.48
C GLY A 419 0.42 26.71 13.51
N VAL A 420 1.10 26.19 14.53
CA VAL A 420 0.52 25.31 15.56
C VAL A 420 0.16 26.08 16.84
N ILE A 421 1.11 26.86 17.36
CA ILE A 421 0.94 27.56 18.64
C ILE A 421 0.76 29.08 18.49
N GLY A 422 0.87 29.59 17.27
CA GLY A 422 0.90 31.03 17.01
C GLY A 422 2.25 31.67 17.35
N ASN A 423 2.46 32.91 16.91
CA ASN A 423 3.55 33.74 17.34
C ASN A 423 3.13 35.23 17.25
N PRO A 424 3.37 36.05 18.27
CA PRO A 424 3.00 37.47 18.26
C PRO A 424 3.56 38.17 17.01
N GLY A 425 2.71 38.93 16.31
CA GLY A 425 3.09 39.64 15.09
C GLY A 425 3.20 38.79 13.82
N GLN A 426 2.90 37.51 13.87
CA GLN A 426 3.03 36.56 12.73
C GLN A 426 1.70 35.94 12.26
N GLY A 427 0.60 36.68 12.35
CA GLY A 427 -0.72 36.15 11.99
C GLY A 427 -0.81 35.65 10.53
N ASN A 428 -0.24 36.39 9.57
CA ASN A 428 -0.16 35.99 8.15
C ASN A 428 0.75 34.78 7.96
N TYR A 429 1.90 34.72 8.62
CA TYR A 429 2.83 33.61 8.56
C TYR A 429 2.26 32.34 9.20
N ALA A 430 1.60 32.48 10.36
CA ALA A 430 0.91 31.39 11.04
C ALA A 430 -0.21 30.78 10.16
N ALA A 431 -1.03 31.66 9.53
CA ALA A 431 -2.09 31.22 8.63
C ALA A 431 -1.56 30.43 7.42
N ALA A 432 -0.48 30.92 6.77
CA ALA A 432 0.15 30.26 5.64
C ALA A 432 0.68 28.87 6.04
N ASN A 433 1.33 28.74 7.22
CA ASN A 433 1.86 27.46 7.72
C ASN A 433 0.74 26.47 8.11
N ALA A 434 -0.31 26.92 8.77
CA ALA A 434 -1.48 26.07 9.07
C ALA A 434 -2.13 25.55 7.78
N GLY A 435 -2.13 26.36 6.70
CA GLY A 435 -2.57 25.94 5.37
C GLY A 435 -1.71 24.81 4.77
N LEU A 436 -0.37 24.85 4.97
CA LEU A 436 0.52 23.76 4.55
C LEU A 436 0.22 22.47 5.30
N ASP A 437 -0.03 22.53 6.60
CA ASP A 437 -0.38 21.36 7.43
C ASP A 437 -1.71 20.75 6.99
N ALA A 438 -2.68 21.61 6.65
CA ALA A 438 -3.96 21.19 6.10
C ALA A 438 -3.78 20.50 4.72
N LEU A 439 -2.95 21.06 3.83
CA LEU A 439 -2.64 20.47 2.53
C LEU A 439 -2.02 19.08 2.67
N ALA A 440 -1.06 18.91 3.57
CA ALA A 440 -0.48 17.58 3.85
C ALA A 440 -1.56 16.58 4.29
N THR A 441 -2.49 17.01 5.15
CA THR A 441 -3.61 16.17 5.58
C THR A 441 -4.55 15.80 4.43
N ILE A 442 -4.85 16.76 3.52
CA ILE A 442 -5.68 16.51 2.33
C ILE A 442 -5.00 15.50 1.40
N ARG A 443 -3.71 15.66 1.13
CA ARG A 443 -2.93 14.71 0.31
C ARG A 443 -2.93 13.31 0.91
N HIS A 444 -2.72 13.16 2.22
CA HIS A 444 -2.80 11.85 2.89
C HIS A 444 -4.18 11.19 2.73
N ARG A 445 -5.27 11.97 2.86
CA ARG A 445 -6.62 11.44 2.64
C ARG A 445 -6.86 10.99 1.19
N ALA A 446 -6.18 11.62 0.25
CA ALA A 446 -6.20 11.24 -1.17
C ALA A 446 -5.23 10.09 -1.51
N GLY A 447 -4.47 9.56 -0.53
CA GLY A 447 -3.48 8.51 -0.75
C GLY A 447 -2.15 8.99 -1.33
N LEU A 448 -1.95 10.31 -1.40
CA LEU A 448 -0.73 10.91 -1.93
C LEU A 448 0.31 11.13 -0.82
N PRO A 449 1.61 10.97 -1.10
CA PRO A 449 2.65 11.27 -0.12
C PRO A 449 2.65 12.75 0.24
N ALA A 450 2.77 13.06 1.53
CA ALA A 450 3.02 14.41 2.02
C ALA A 450 3.62 14.38 3.41
N THR A 451 4.46 15.35 3.71
CA THR A 451 4.99 15.61 5.06
C THR A 451 5.06 17.11 5.27
N SER A 452 4.29 17.62 6.21
CA SER A 452 4.46 19.01 6.67
C SER A 452 5.32 19.00 7.93
N ILE A 453 6.43 19.76 7.92
CA ILE A 453 7.37 19.84 9.04
C ILE A 453 7.21 21.20 9.70
N ALA A 454 6.64 21.19 10.91
CA ALA A 454 6.48 22.40 11.72
C ALA A 454 7.82 22.74 12.43
N TRP A 455 8.72 23.41 11.69
CA TRP A 455 10.04 23.78 12.21
C TRP A 455 9.96 24.78 13.35
N GLY A 456 10.79 24.58 14.36
CA GLY A 456 11.12 25.60 15.34
C GLY A 456 12.14 26.61 14.82
N LEU A 457 12.67 27.45 15.72
CA LEU A 457 13.75 28.39 15.39
C LEU A 457 15.06 27.63 15.12
N TRP A 458 15.71 27.93 14.00
CA TRP A 458 16.96 27.31 13.63
C TRP A 458 18.13 27.95 14.34
N GLU A 459 19.08 27.15 14.81
CA GLU A 459 20.31 27.61 15.49
C GLU A 459 21.18 28.51 14.59
N HIS A 460 21.27 28.12 13.30
CA HIS A 460 22.02 28.90 12.34
C HIS A 460 21.18 30.03 11.74
N THR A 461 21.78 31.25 11.68
CA THR A 461 21.17 32.44 11.07
C THR A 461 20.96 32.18 9.58
N THR A 462 19.73 32.03 9.16
CA THR A 462 19.36 32.01 7.74
C THR A 462 18.89 33.39 7.31
N GLY A 463 18.78 33.64 5.99
CA GLY A 463 18.29 34.94 5.48
C GLY A 463 16.98 35.42 6.10
N MET A 464 16.07 34.50 6.48
CA MET A 464 14.79 34.82 7.14
C MET A 464 14.94 35.22 8.62
N THR A 465 15.97 34.72 9.30
CA THR A 465 16.21 34.98 10.74
C THR A 465 17.35 35.94 11.00
N ALA A 466 17.94 36.54 9.94
CA ALA A 466 19.08 37.46 10.06
C ALA A 466 18.77 38.75 10.85
N HIS A 467 17.50 39.14 10.91
CA HIS A 467 17.04 40.33 11.62
C HIS A 467 16.72 40.11 13.10
N LEU A 468 16.65 38.83 13.55
CA LEU A 468 16.32 38.49 14.95
C LEU A 468 17.49 38.87 15.86
N GLN A 469 17.22 39.69 16.87
CA GLN A 469 18.18 40.05 17.89
C GLN A 469 18.40 38.92 18.89
N HIS A 470 19.49 39.01 19.67
CA HIS A 470 19.85 37.95 20.63
C HIS A 470 18.75 37.69 21.69
N ARG A 471 17.90 38.71 21.95
CA ARG A 471 16.76 38.62 22.87
C ARG A 471 15.57 37.79 22.33
N ASP A 472 15.47 37.65 21.01
CA ASP A 472 14.39 36.92 20.35
C ASP A 472 14.72 35.44 20.22
N ARG A 473 15.91 35.01 20.66
CA ARG A 473 16.45 33.64 20.55
C ARG A 473 16.52 32.91 21.90
N ALA A 474 16.23 33.59 22.98
CA ALA A 474 16.18 33.05 24.34
C ALA A 474 14.74 32.72 24.73
#